data_cd660a7edd05146895309485e66cd33e
#
_entry.id   cd660a7edd05146895309485e66cd33e
#
_cell.length_a   1.000
_cell.length_b   1.000
_cell.length_c   1.000
_cell.angle_alpha   90.00
_cell.angle_beta   90.00
_cell.angle_gamma   90.00
#
_symmetry.space_group_name_H-M   'P 1'
#
loop_
_entity.id
_entity.type
_entity.pdbx_description
1 polymer ?
#
loop_
_entity_poly.entity_id
_entity_poly.type
_entity_poly.pdbx_seq_one_letter_code
_entity_poly.pdbx_strand_id
1 'polypeptide(L)'
;MAAGLKQDFIERFEHAIRETGFGAFNARQAAVLVFDANRYTDSLAAAAAVLDARERERAARFKFEADRATYTVAHAAWRVAIGLCLGMPAKKIPLTFTPEGQPRLYGHALSTSLSHSRSMVALAMCHAETIGVDIETVPLKVNLEELMPTFCTPQEITAIEALPSYDRAHELLRLWTRKEALLKAFGVGLLNDPAKTPAPAHELLWPPAGAVPYPACHVRNIETGELWLGALATPGMVADMVLHTL
;
A
#
# COMPACT_ATOMS: atom_id res chain seq x y z
N MET A 1 13.93 -27.51 30.07
CA MET A 1 13.43 -26.20 29.58
C MET A 1 13.23 -26.31 28.07
N ALA A 2 11.98 -26.40 27.61
CA ALA A 2 11.67 -26.54 26.22
C ALA A 2 11.99 -25.22 25.50
N ALA A 3 13.00 -25.28 24.60
CA ALA A 3 13.19 -24.25 23.60
C ALA A 3 11.93 -24.28 22.73
N GLY A 4 10.99 -23.33 22.95
CA GLY A 4 9.86 -23.13 22.08
C GLY A 4 10.40 -22.87 20.68
N LEU A 5 10.09 -23.76 19.76
CA LEU A 5 10.31 -23.57 18.32
C LEU A 5 9.73 -22.20 17.96
N LYS A 6 10.59 -21.21 17.70
CA LYS A 6 10.17 -19.94 17.14
C LYS A 6 9.59 -20.31 15.78
N GLN A 7 8.27 -20.28 15.68
CA GLN A 7 7.55 -20.54 14.43
C GLN A 7 8.14 -19.65 13.35
N ASP A 8 8.46 -20.20 12.18
CA ASP A 8 9.01 -19.44 11.06
C ASP A 8 8.03 -18.33 10.70
N PHE A 9 8.53 -17.10 10.46
CA PHE A 9 7.72 -15.96 10.04
C PHE A 9 6.82 -16.30 8.84
N ILE A 10 7.40 -17.01 7.86
CA ILE A 10 6.67 -17.38 6.63
C ILE A 10 5.46 -18.25 6.97
N GLU A 11 5.65 -19.33 7.73
CA GLU A 11 4.58 -20.25 8.10
C GLU A 11 3.47 -19.55 8.89
N ARG A 12 3.86 -18.75 9.90
CA ARG A 12 2.92 -18.02 10.75
C ARG A 12 2.12 -17.00 9.95
N PHE A 13 2.78 -16.20 9.10
CA PHE A 13 2.13 -15.17 8.30
C PHE A 13 1.27 -15.79 7.19
N GLU A 14 1.78 -16.81 6.49
CA GLU A 14 1.04 -17.52 5.45
C GLU A 14 -0.23 -18.19 6.01
N HIS A 15 -0.13 -18.82 7.18
CA HIS A 15 -1.30 -19.37 7.85
C HIS A 15 -2.33 -18.27 8.15
N ALA A 16 -1.92 -17.18 8.78
CA ALA A 16 -2.81 -16.07 9.13
C ALA A 16 -3.53 -15.47 7.91
N ILE A 17 -2.81 -15.25 6.79
CA ILE A 17 -3.46 -14.68 5.59
C ILE A 17 -4.38 -15.68 4.88
N ARG A 18 -4.09 -16.99 4.91
CA ARG A 18 -4.99 -18.03 4.37
C ARG A 18 -6.30 -18.10 5.13
N GLU A 19 -6.28 -17.94 6.45
CA GLU A 19 -7.48 -17.91 7.28
C GLU A 19 -8.43 -16.74 6.91
N THR A 20 -7.90 -15.65 6.36
CA THR A 20 -8.73 -14.54 5.85
C THR A 20 -9.31 -14.80 4.47
N GLY A 21 -8.91 -15.87 3.77
CA GLY A 21 -9.24 -16.13 2.37
C GLY A 21 -8.44 -15.30 1.36
N PHE A 22 -7.38 -14.60 1.81
CA PHE A 22 -6.52 -13.84 0.90
C PHE A 22 -5.87 -14.74 -0.15
N GLY A 23 -5.76 -14.24 -1.39
CA GLY A 23 -5.19 -14.97 -2.53
C GLY A 23 -6.25 -15.60 -3.45
N ALA A 24 -7.52 -15.65 -3.02
CA ALA A 24 -8.63 -16.11 -3.83
C ALA A 24 -9.39 -14.91 -4.44
N PHE A 25 -8.85 -14.29 -5.49
CA PHE A 25 -9.48 -13.19 -6.22
C PHE A 25 -9.38 -13.40 -7.74
N ASN A 26 -10.38 -12.94 -8.47
CA ASN A 26 -10.46 -13.06 -9.92
C ASN A 26 -9.97 -11.78 -10.63
N ALA A 27 -9.96 -11.78 -11.96
CA ALA A 27 -9.47 -10.67 -12.79
C ALA A 27 -10.24 -9.34 -12.60
N ARG A 28 -11.45 -9.38 -12.03
CA ARG A 28 -12.25 -8.18 -11.74
C ARG A 28 -12.15 -7.71 -10.30
N GLN A 29 -11.33 -8.36 -9.49
CA GLN A 29 -11.16 -8.09 -8.08
C GLN A 29 -9.74 -7.64 -7.76
N ALA A 30 -9.63 -6.71 -6.81
CA ALA A 30 -8.38 -6.42 -6.10
C ALA A 30 -8.48 -6.98 -4.68
N ALA A 31 -7.46 -7.69 -4.24
CA ALA A 31 -7.32 -8.09 -2.85
C ALA A 31 -6.49 -7.04 -2.11
N VAL A 32 -6.97 -6.59 -0.97
CA VAL A 32 -6.26 -5.69 -0.06
C VAL A 32 -6.12 -6.39 1.29
N LEU A 33 -4.90 -6.45 1.80
CA LEU A 33 -4.59 -6.98 3.14
C LEU A 33 -4.07 -5.85 4.02
N VAL A 34 -4.70 -5.64 5.18
CA VAL A 34 -4.24 -4.66 6.19
C VAL A 34 -3.90 -5.38 7.48
N PHE A 35 -2.76 -5.04 8.08
CA PHE A 35 -2.32 -5.62 9.33
C PHE A 35 -1.37 -4.70 10.12
N ASP A 36 -1.24 -4.97 11.42
CA ASP A 36 -0.26 -4.31 12.29
C ASP A 36 1.05 -5.11 12.32
N ALA A 37 2.15 -4.51 11.82
CA ALA A 37 3.48 -5.11 11.81
C ALA A 37 4.02 -5.44 13.21
N ASN A 38 3.56 -4.72 14.24
CA ASN A 38 3.97 -4.98 15.64
C ASN A 38 3.64 -6.39 16.10
N ARG A 39 2.61 -7.03 15.52
CA ARG A 39 2.22 -8.41 15.84
C ARG A 39 3.27 -9.46 15.46
N TYR A 40 4.28 -9.08 14.67
CA TYR A 40 5.29 -9.96 14.09
C TYR A 40 6.72 -9.55 14.47
N THR A 41 6.91 -8.60 15.39
CA THR A 41 8.24 -8.13 15.80
C THR A 41 9.07 -9.19 16.55
N ASP A 42 8.43 -10.16 17.16
CA ASP A 42 9.06 -11.34 17.77
C ASP A 42 9.75 -12.28 16.74
N SER A 43 9.32 -12.18 15.47
CA SER A 43 9.84 -12.96 14.34
C SER A 43 10.72 -12.13 13.39
N LEU A 44 11.22 -10.96 13.82
CA LEU A 44 11.94 -9.99 12.98
C LEU A 44 13.17 -10.59 12.28
N ALA A 45 13.94 -11.43 12.96
CA ALA A 45 15.10 -12.09 12.35
C ALA A 45 14.70 -13.05 11.21
N ALA A 46 13.60 -13.79 11.39
CA ALA A 46 13.05 -14.68 10.38
C ALA A 46 12.45 -13.87 9.20
N ALA A 47 11.77 -12.76 9.47
CA ALA A 47 11.28 -11.83 8.45
C ALA A 47 12.45 -11.25 7.64
N ALA A 48 13.53 -10.80 8.27
CA ALA A 48 14.72 -10.29 7.59
C ALA A 48 15.38 -11.31 6.66
N ALA A 49 15.28 -12.60 6.98
CA ALA A 49 15.80 -13.69 6.14
C ALA A 49 14.98 -13.93 4.86
N VAL A 50 13.79 -13.35 4.74
CA VAL A 50 12.94 -13.39 3.52
C VAL A 50 13.35 -12.32 2.52
N LEU A 51 13.88 -11.19 2.98
CA LEU A 51 14.23 -10.02 2.18
C LEU A 51 15.38 -10.33 1.20
N ASP A 52 15.37 -9.71 0.03
CA ASP A 52 16.52 -9.71 -0.87
C ASP A 52 17.63 -8.75 -0.40
N ALA A 53 18.71 -8.67 -1.16
CA ALA A 53 19.88 -7.84 -0.80
C ALA A 53 19.53 -6.33 -0.78
N ARG A 54 18.75 -5.85 -1.75
CA ARG A 54 18.31 -4.45 -1.87
C ARG A 54 17.42 -4.05 -0.70
N GLU A 55 16.46 -4.90 -0.35
CA GLU A 55 15.55 -4.65 0.77
C GLU A 55 16.30 -4.65 2.10
N ARG A 56 17.25 -5.57 2.31
CA ARG A 56 18.11 -5.57 3.51
C ARG A 56 18.96 -4.31 3.61
N GLU A 57 19.56 -3.89 2.50
CA GLU A 57 20.33 -2.64 2.45
C GLU A 57 19.44 -1.43 2.77
N ARG A 58 18.23 -1.37 2.22
CA ARG A 58 17.26 -0.31 2.53
C ARG A 58 16.86 -0.33 4.00
N ALA A 59 16.55 -1.50 4.56
CA ALA A 59 16.24 -1.66 5.98
C ALA A 59 17.36 -1.14 6.89
N ALA A 60 18.61 -1.41 6.55
CA ALA A 60 19.78 -0.95 7.32
C ALA A 60 19.95 0.59 7.35
N ARG A 61 19.33 1.33 6.41
CA ARG A 61 19.41 2.80 6.36
C ARG A 61 18.44 3.49 7.32
N PHE A 62 17.46 2.80 7.88
CA PHE A 62 16.53 3.40 8.83
C PHE A 62 17.23 3.76 10.13
N LYS A 63 17.06 5.02 10.55
CA LYS A 63 17.64 5.56 11.79
C LYS A 63 16.99 4.98 13.04
N PHE A 64 15.66 4.79 12.99
CA PHE A 64 14.90 4.30 14.15
C PHE A 64 14.61 2.81 14.00
N GLU A 65 14.75 2.09 15.10
CA GLU A 65 14.56 0.63 15.13
C GLU A 65 13.11 0.23 14.81
N ALA A 66 12.14 1.01 15.29
CA ALA A 66 10.72 0.78 15.00
C ALA A 66 10.41 0.87 13.50
N ASP A 67 10.95 1.87 12.80
CA ASP A 67 10.75 2.03 11.35
C ASP A 67 11.43 0.91 10.57
N ARG A 68 12.64 0.50 11.01
CA ARG A 68 13.34 -0.64 10.44
C ARG A 68 12.57 -1.93 10.62
N ALA A 69 11.99 -2.17 11.81
CA ALA A 69 11.18 -3.34 12.10
C ALA A 69 9.92 -3.37 11.24
N THR A 70 9.18 -2.26 11.17
CA THR A 70 8.00 -2.14 10.31
C THR A 70 8.33 -2.41 8.84
N TYR A 71 9.37 -1.78 8.31
CA TYR A 71 9.82 -2.00 6.93
C TYR A 71 10.14 -3.48 6.68
N THR A 72 10.90 -4.11 7.59
CA THR A 72 11.32 -5.51 7.47
C THR A 72 10.12 -6.45 7.45
N VAL A 73 9.19 -6.28 8.40
CA VAL A 73 7.97 -7.10 8.47
C VAL A 73 7.08 -6.86 7.26
N ALA A 74 6.87 -5.59 6.85
CA ALA A 74 6.03 -5.23 5.70
C ALA A 74 6.53 -5.87 4.40
N HIS A 75 7.83 -5.79 4.12
CA HIS A 75 8.42 -6.34 2.91
C HIS A 75 8.45 -7.89 2.93
N ALA A 76 8.75 -8.50 4.09
CA ALA A 76 8.68 -9.95 4.23
C ALA A 76 7.24 -10.46 4.03
N ALA A 77 6.25 -9.82 4.65
CA ALA A 77 4.83 -10.11 4.49
C ALA A 77 4.39 -9.95 3.03
N TRP A 78 4.85 -8.89 2.37
CA TRP A 78 4.58 -8.66 0.95
C TRP A 78 5.07 -9.79 0.05
N ARG A 79 6.31 -10.26 0.27
CA ARG A 79 6.85 -11.41 -0.45
C ARG A 79 6.08 -12.71 -0.18
N VAL A 80 5.66 -12.94 1.06
CA VAL A 80 4.81 -14.11 1.40
C VAL A 80 3.46 -14.02 0.71
N ALA A 81 2.80 -12.86 0.73
CA ALA A 81 1.51 -12.64 0.10
C ALA A 81 1.57 -12.82 -1.44
N ILE A 82 2.61 -12.26 -2.09
CA ILE A 82 2.86 -12.49 -3.53
C ILE A 82 3.12 -13.98 -3.79
N GLY A 83 3.93 -14.62 -2.96
CA GLY A 83 4.25 -16.05 -3.06
C GLY A 83 3.01 -16.92 -3.01
N LEU A 84 2.07 -16.59 -2.14
CA LEU A 84 0.79 -17.28 -2.04
C LEU A 84 -0.03 -17.16 -3.34
N CYS A 85 -0.09 -15.95 -3.92
CA CYS A 85 -0.82 -15.70 -5.16
C CYS A 85 -0.19 -16.39 -6.38
N LEU A 86 1.15 -16.50 -6.41
CA LEU A 86 1.90 -17.06 -7.54
C LEU A 86 2.26 -18.54 -7.38
N GLY A 87 1.99 -19.16 -6.21
CA GLY A 87 2.45 -20.51 -5.90
C GLY A 87 3.98 -20.62 -5.82
N MET A 88 4.67 -19.57 -5.36
CA MET A 88 6.13 -19.47 -5.34
C MET A 88 6.67 -19.25 -3.93
N PRO A 89 7.87 -19.78 -3.58
CA PRO A 89 8.51 -19.46 -2.33
C PRO A 89 8.80 -17.95 -2.20
N ALA A 90 8.47 -17.34 -1.06
CA ALA A 90 8.61 -15.90 -0.80
C ALA A 90 10.01 -15.35 -1.14
N LYS A 91 11.08 -16.11 -0.89
CA LYS A 91 12.48 -15.74 -1.20
C LYS A 91 12.80 -15.72 -2.70
N LYS A 92 11.97 -16.34 -3.54
CA LYS A 92 12.18 -16.47 -5.00
C LYS A 92 11.30 -15.53 -5.81
N ILE A 93 10.54 -14.64 -5.16
CA ILE A 93 9.68 -13.68 -5.86
C ILE A 93 10.52 -12.75 -6.72
N PRO A 94 10.26 -12.68 -8.05
CA PRO A 94 11.02 -11.86 -9.00
C PRO A 94 10.58 -10.40 -8.95
N LEU A 95 10.61 -9.80 -7.74
CA LEU A 95 10.20 -8.43 -7.50
C LEU A 95 11.31 -7.48 -7.95
N THR A 96 10.98 -6.62 -8.91
CA THR A 96 11.82 -5.55 -9.42
C THR A 96 11.13 -4.21 -9.23
N PHE A 97 11.83 -3.12 -9.57
CA PHE A 97 11.28 -1.77 -9.43
C PHE A 97 11.64 -0.93 -10.65
N THR A 98 10.70 -0.09 -11.10
CA THR A 98 11.02 0.95 -12.10
C THR A 98 11.98 1.98 -11.51
N PRO A 99 12.59 2.86 -12.36
CA PRO A 99 13.41 3.96 -11.84
C PRO A 99 12.68 4.86 -10.83
N GLU A 100 11.37 5.03 -10.99
CA GLU A 100 10.49 5.82 -10.12
C GLU A 100 10.07 5.05 -8.86
N GLY A 101 10.48 3.78 -8.73
CA GLY A 101 10.24 2.96 -7.54
C GLY A 101 8.96 2.12 -7.56
N GLN A 102 8.23 2.09 -8.70
CA GLN A 102 7.05 1.24 -8.80
C GLN A 102 7.42 -0.24 -8.85
N PRO A 103 6.79 -1.12 -8.03
CA PRO A 103 7.09 -2.55 -8.04
C PRO A 103 6.59 -3.25 -9.30
N ARG A 104 7.35 -4.25 -9.76
CA ARG A 104 7.04 -5.10 -10.91
C ARG A 104 7.37 -6.55 -10.61
N LEU A 105 6.53 -7.45 -11.07
CA LEU A 105 6.76 -8.90 -11.01
C LEU A 105 7.10 -9.40 -12.41
N TYR A 106 8.40 -9.60 -12.66
CA TYR A 106 8.86 -10.00 -13.98
C TYR A 106 8.28 -11.36 -14.41
N GLY A 107 7.64 -11.39 -15.58
CA GLY A 107 7.04 -12.60 -16.15
C GLY A 107 5.67 -13.00 -15.56
N HIS A 108 5.06 -12.15 -14.74
CA HIS A 108 3.75 -12.42 -14.12
C HIS A 108 2.75 -11.29 -14.36
N ALA A 109 1.50 -11.68 -14.67
CA ALA A 109 0.37 -10.77 -14.85
C ALA A 109 -0.31 -10.46 -13.49
N LEU A 110 0.48 -10.18 -12.47
CA LEU A 110 0.02 -9.76 -11.14
C LEU A 110 0.65 -8.41 -10.82
N SER A 111 -0.18 -7.41 -10.62
CA SER A 111 0.26 -6.11 -10.11
C SER A 111 0.11 -6.06 -8.60
N THR A 112 1.03 -5.37 -7.96
CA THR A 112 1.09 -5.28 -6.50
C THR A 112 1.53 -3.90 -6.04
N SER A 113 1.06 -3.49 -4.87
CA SER A 113 1.43 -2.24 -4.20
C SER A 113 1.50 -2.44 -2.70
N LEU A 114 2.40 -1.70 -2.05
CA LEU A 114 2.60 -1.70 -0.60
C LEU A 114 2.60 -0.27 -0.08
N SER A 115 1.95 -0.05 1.05
CA SER A 115 2.07 1.16 1.85
C SER A 115 2.14 0.82 3.33
N HIS A 116 2.76 1.68 4.12
CA HIS A 116 2.74 1.57 5.58
C HIS A 116 2.81 2.95 6.23
N SER A 117 2.10 3.10 7.34
CA SER A 117 2.13 4.28 8.20
C SER A 117 2.25 3.84 9.64
N ARG A 118 3.30 4.29 10.34
CA ARG A 118 3.69 3.72 11.64
C ARG A 118 3.83 2.19 11.52
N SER A 119 3.07 1.43 12.30
CA SER A 119 3.07 -0.04 12.25
C SER A 119 1.99 -0.63 11.34
N MET A 120 1.03 0.17 10.86
CA MET A 120 -0.01 -0.32 9.95
C MET A 120 0.55 -0.50 8.55
N VAL A 121 0.25 -1.64 7.96
CA VAL A 121 0.71 -2.04 6.62
C VAL A 121 -0.50 -2.37 5.75
N ALA A 122 -0.51 -1.89 4.52
CA ALA A 122 -1.46 -2.26 3.48
C ALA A 122 -0.74 -2.87 2.28
N LEU A 123 -1.18 -4.04 1.86
CA LEU A 123 -0.76 -4.72 0.63
C LEU A 123 -1.95 -4.78 -0.31
N ALA A 124 -1.74 -4.52 -1.59
CA ALA A 124 -2.78 -4.67 -2.61
C ALA A 124 -2.27 -5.45 -3.81
N MET A 125 -3.15 -6.28 -4.38
CA MET A 125 -2.86 -7.12 -5.55
C MET A 125 -4.05 -7.22 -6.47
N CYS A 126 -3.81 -7.25 -7.79
CA CYS A 126 -4.83 -7.52 -8.81
C CYS A 126 -4.20 -8.10 -10.09
N HIS A 127 -5.04 -8.72 -10.93
CA HIS A 127 -4.66 -9.21 -12.26
C HIS A 127 -4.93 -8.16 -13.34
N ALA A 128 -4.45 -6.92 -13.13
CA ALA A 128 -4.51 -5.83 -14.10
C ALA A 128 -3.12 -5.19 -14.24
N GLU A 129 -2.96 -4.24 -15.15
CA GLU A 129 -1.65 -3.68 -15.51
C GLU A 129 -1.01 -2.86 -14.39
N THR A 130 -1.83 -2.34 -13.48
CA THR A 130 -1.35 -1.50 -12.39
C THR A 130 -2.29 -1.53 -11.18
N ILE A 131 -1.76 -1.16 -10.02
CA ILE A 131 -2.51 -0.99 -8.77
C ILE A 131 -1.72 -0.05 -7.86
N GLY A 132 -2.41 0.73 -7.05
CA GLY A 132 -1.80 1.54 -6.00
C GLY A 132 -2.61 1.47 -4.73
N VAL A 133 -1.95 1.33 -3.59
CA VAL A 133 -2.56 1.39 -2.26
C VAL A 133 -1.82 2.40 -1.40
N ASP A 134 -2.56 3.14 -0.62
CA ASP A 134 -2.00 3.98 0.44
C ASP A 134 -2.77 3.79 1.75
N ILE A 135 -2.08 3.98 2.88
CA ILE A 135 -2.63 3.88 4.23
C ILE A 135 -1.98 4.91 5.15
N GLU A 136 -2.80 5.57 5.95
CA GLU A 136 -2.33 6.50 6.98
C GLU A 136 -3.02 6.24 8.32
N THR A 137 -2.27 6.34 9.41
CA THR A 137 -2.79 6.18 10.77
C THR A 137 -3.43 7.46 11.29
N VAL A 138 -4.51 7.33 12.06
CA VAL A 138 -5.21 8.44 12.71
C VAL A 138 -4.88 8.45 14.21
N PRO A 139 -4.65 9.61 14.84
CA PRO A 139 -4.47 10.93 14.24
C PRO A 139 -3.11 11.09 13.56
N LEU A 140 -3.06 11.90 12.53
CA LEU A 140 -1.80 12.33 11.92
C LEU A 140 -0.98 13.19 12.88
N LYS A 141 0.35 13.14 12.73
CA LYS A 141 1.27 14.03 13.43
C LYS A 141 1.45 15.39 12.73
N VAL A 142 0.99 15.48 11.49
CA VAL A 142 1.18 16.64 10.60
C VAL A 142 -0.15 17.33 10.41
N ASN A 143 -0.15 18.66 10.42
CA ASN A 143 -1.32 19.47 10.08
C ASN A 143 -1.47 19.55 8.55
N LEU A 144 -2.40 18.76 7.99
CA LEU A 144 -2.63 18.74 6.55
C LEU A 144 -3.25 20.05 6.03
N GLU A 145 -3.96 20.82 6.85
CA GLU A 145 -4.53 22.10 6.41
C GLU A 145 -3.43 23.08 6.02
N GLU A 146 -2.31 23.12 6.75
CA GLU A 146 -1.15 23.95 6.40
C GLU A 146 -0.46 23.48 5.11
N LEU A 147 -0.61 22.21 4.74
CA LEU A 147 0.01 21.61 3.56
C LEU A 147 -0.90 21.60 2.33
N MET A 148 -2.18 22.00 2.45
CA MET A 148 -3.12 22.00 1.31
C MET A 148 -2.54 22.58 0.01
N PRO A 149 -1.85 23.75 0.02
CA PRO A 149 -1.30 24.32 -1.21
C PRO A 149 -0.26 23.45 -1.90
N THR A 150 0.35 22.50 -1.18
CA THR A 150 1.41 21.64 -1.72
C THR A 150 0.89 20.37 -2.38
N PHE A 151 -0.34 19.97 -2.08
CA PHE A 151 -0.89 18.72 -2.62
C PHE A 151 -2.34 18.80 -3.14
N CYS A 152 -3.09 19.84 -2.81
CA CYS A 152 -4.46 20.02 -3.30
C CYS A 152 -4.52 20.89 -4.55
N THR A 153 -5.41 20.54 -5.49
CA THR A 153 -5.78 21.44 -6.58
C THR A 153 -6.60 22.63 -6.04
N PRO A 154 -6.70 23.75 -6.75
CA PRO A 154 -7.54 24.88 -6.31
C PRO A 154 -9.00 24.51 -6.05
N GLN A 155 -9.55 23.58 -6.85
CA GLN A 155 -10.92 23.08 -6.70
C GLN A 155 -11.07 22.23 -5.42
N GLU A 156 -10.10 21.41 -5.10
CA GLU A 156 -10.07 20.61 -3.87
C GLU A 156 -9.94 21.49 -2.63
N ILE A 157 -9.11 22.55 -2.67
CA ILE A 157 -9.00 23.53 -1.59
C ILE A 157 -10.37 24.18 -1.33
N THR A 158 -11.02 24.68 -2.38
CA THR A 158 -12.36 25.30 -2.27
C THR A 158 -13.37 24.32 -1.65
N ALA A 159 -13.36 23.07 -2.07
CA ALA A 159 -14.27 22.04 -1.56
C ALA A 159 -14.00 21.75 -0.07
N ILE A 160 -12.73 21.64 0.35
CA ILE A 160 -12.36 21.41 1.75
C ILE A 160 -12.73 22.62 2.63
N GLU A 161 -12.46 23.84 2.17
CA GLU A 161 -12.78 25.06 2.92
C GLU A 161 -14.28 25.25 3.14
N ALA A 162 -15.11 24.72 2.25
CA ALA A 162 -16.56 24.71 2.37
C ALA A 162 -17.09 23.73 3.44
N LEU A 163 -16.26 22.76 3.90
CA LEU A 163 -16.64 21.83 4.95
C LEU A 163 -16.60 22.46 6.34
N PRO A 164 -17.40 21.96 7.29
CA PRO A 164 -17.25 22.26 8.70
C PRO A 164 -15.82 21.98 9.18
N SER A 165 -15.27 22.80 10.05
CA SER A 165 -13.86 22.70 10.48
C SER A 165 -13.49 21.33 11.09
N TYR A 166 -14.43 20.68 11.77
CA TYR A 166 -14.20 19.37 12.38
C TYR A 166 -14.10 18.23 11.35
N ASP A 167 -14.61 18.41 10.11
CA ASP A 167 -14.55 17.41 9.04
C ASP A 167 -13.30 17.58 8.15
N ARG A 168 -12.71 18.78 8.12
CA ARG A 168 -11.63 19.12 7.17
C ARG A 168 -10.42 18.22 7.27
N ALA A 169 -9.93 17.99 8.49
CA ALA A 169 -8.74 17.16 8.70
C ALA A 169 -8.94 15.73 8.20
N HIS A 170 -10.15 15.18 8.41
CA HIS A 170 -10.47 13.83 7.97
C HIS A 170 -10.59 13.74 6.44
N GLU A 171 -11.29 14.70 5.79
CA GLU A 171 -11.41 14.69 4.33
C GLU A 171 -10.07 15.01 3.64
N LEU A 172 -9.23 15.85 4.22
CA LEU A 172 -7.86 16.06 3.73
C LEU A 172 -7.03 14.77 3.77
N LEU A 173 -7.17 13.97 4.83
CA LEU A 173 -6.48 12.70 4.92
C LEU A 173 -6.98 11.69 3.88
N ARG A 174 -8.30 11.63 3.65
CA ARG A 174 -8.89 10.85 2.56
C ARG A 174 -8.37 11.29 1.19
N LEU A 175 -8.30 12.60 0.95
CA LEU A 175 -7.78 13.15 -0.30
C LEU A 175 -6.30 12.81 -0.48
N TRP A 176 -5.50 12.97 0.57
CA TRP A 176 -4.07 12.62 0.56
C TRP A 176 -3.85 11.15 0.19
N THR A 177 -4.52 10.22 0.90
CA THR A 177 -4.39 8.79 0.61
C THR A 177 -4.85 8.43 -0.80
N ARG A 178 -5.92 9.08 -1.33
CA ARG A 178 -6.35 8.89 -2.72
C ARG A 178 -5.27 9.32 -3.72
N LYS A 179 -4.66 10.49 -3.51
CA LYS A 179 -3.57 10.99 -4.37
C LYS A 179 -2.37 10.05 -4.37
N GLU A 180 -1.90 9.65 -3.18
CA GLU A 180 -0.79 8.71 -3.06
C GLU A 180 -1.08 7.36 -3.72
N ALA A 181 -2.28 6.81 -3.55
CA ALA A 181 -2.69 5.58 -4.22
C ALA A 181 -2.68 5.72 -5.76
N LEU A 182 -3.19 6.84 -6.29
CA LEU A 182 -3.16 7.13 -7.74
C LEU A 182 -1.73 7.28 -8.27
N LEU A 183 -0.87 8.05 -7.59
CA LEU A 183 0.51 8.26 -8.00
C LEU A 183 1.30 6.94 -8.00
N LYS A 184 1.04 6.05 -7.02
CA LYS A 184 1.59 4.70 -6.98
C LYS A 184 1.07 3.85 -8.15
N ALA A 185 -0.23 3.89 -8.45
CA ALA A 185 -0.81 3.17 -9.58
C ALA A 185 -0.22 3.64 -10.91
N PHE A 186 -0.08 4.94 -11.11
CA PHE A 186 0.52 5.50 -12.34
C PHE A 186 2.06 5.39 -12.39
N GLY A 187 2.69 4.95 -11.30
CA GLY A 187 4.14 4.75 -11.25
C GLY A 187 4.97 6.03 -11.39
N VAL A 188 4.39 7.17 -11.10
CA VAL A 188 5.04 8.48 -11.25
C VAL A 188 5.66 8.99 -9.94
N GLY A 189 5.27 8.42 -8.81
CA GLY A 189 5.72 8.85 -7.49
C GLY A 189 5.45 10.34 -7.24
N LEU A 190 6.10 10.89 -6.23
CA LEU A 190 6.03 12.33 -5.89
C LEU A 190 6.77 13.25 -6.88
N LEU A 191 7.39 12.71 -7.93
CA LEU A 191 7.98 13.51 -9.01
C LEU A 191 6.89 14.23 -9.82
N ASN A 192 5.68 13.70 -9.82
CA ASN A 192 4.51 14.39 -10.35
C ASN A 192 3.86 15.23 -9.24
N ASP A 193 3.67 16.51 -9.52
CA ASP A 193 3.11 17.49 -8.58
C ASP A 193 1.68 17.08 -8.14
N PRO A 194 1.46 16.66 -6.89
CA PRO A 194 0.14 16.22 -6.42
C PRO A 194 -0.91 17.33 -6.52
N ALA A 195 -0.49 18.62 -6.45
CA ALA A 195 -1.40 19.75 -6.59
C ALA A 195 -1.97 19.92 -8.02
N LYS A 196 -1.41 19.20 -9.00
CA LYS A 196 -1.90 19.15 -10.38
C LYS A 196 -2.65 17.86 -10.72
N THR A 197 -2.73 16.92 -9.79
CA THR A 197 -3.37 15.62 -9.99
C THR A 197 -4.65 15.56 -9.15
N PRO A 198 -5.83 15.84 -9.72
CA PRO A 198 -7.08 15.72 -8.97
C PRO A 198 -7.33 14.25 -8.59
N ALA A 199 -7.94 14.04 -7.43
CA ALA A 199 -8.27 12.70 -6.93
C ALA A 199 -9.71 12.59 -6.40
N PRO A 200 -10.73 12.94 -7.20
CA PRO A 200 -12.12 12.72 -6.85
C PRO A 200 -12.39 11.22 -6.68
N ALA A 201 -13.18 10.85 -5.67
CA ALA A 201 -13.55 9.47 -5.45
C ALA A 201 -14.46 8.97 -6.58
N HIS A 202 -14.28 7.70 -6.99
CA HIS A 202 -15.14 6.99 -7.95
C HIS A 202 -15.12 7.51 -9.41
N GLU A 203 -14.32 8.51 -9.73
CA GLU A 203 -14.12 8.94 -11.10
C GLU A 203 -12.99 8.18 -11.80
N LEU A 204 -13.06 8.08 -13.13
CA LEU A 204 -12.03 7.46 -13.95
C LEU A 204 -10.97 8.51 -14.29
N LEU A 205 -9.77 8.32 -13.77
CA LEU A 205 -8.66 9.26 -13.87
C LEU A 205 -7.54 8.70 -14.75
N TRP A 206 -7.06 9.53 -15.66
CA TRP A 206 -5.98 9.18 -16.58
C TRP A 206 -4.61 9.47 -15.98
N PRO A 207 -3.58 8.67 -16.32
CA PRO A 207 -2.21 9.00 -15.95
C PRO A 207 -1.83 10.39 -16.45
N PRO A 208 -0.99 11.14 -15.71
CA PRO A 208 -0.51 12.44 -16.15
C PRO A 208 0.33 12.32 -17.43
N ALA A 209 0.42 13.41 -18.19
CA ALA A 209 1.21 13.47 -19.42
C ALA A 209 2.68 13.11 -19.16
N GLY A 210 3.25 12.23 -20.00
CA GLY A 210 4.63 11.75 -19.87
C GLY A 210 4.79 10.54 -18.93
N ALA A 211 3.74 10.12 -18.22
CA ALA A 211 3.75 8.85 -17.49
C ALA A 211 3.70 7.65 -18.45
N VAL A 212 4.03 6.46 -17.93
CA VAL A 212 3.76 5.21 -18.65
C VAL A 212 2.27 5.17 -19.04
N PRO A 213 1.91 4.74 -20.27
CA PRO A 213 0.52 4.73 -20.75
C PRO A 213 -0.29 3.61 -20.07
N TYR A 214 -0.46 3.72 -18.75
CA TYR A 214 -1.36 2.85 -18.02
C TYR A 214 -2.83 3.18 -18.33
N PRO A 215 -3.73 2.20 -18.14
CA PRO A 215 -5.16 2.48 -18.22
C PRO A 215 -5.57 3.47 -17.14
N ALA A 216 -6.66 4.19 -17.42
CA ALA A 216 -7.28 5.06 -16.43
C ALA A 216 -7.72 4.24 -15.19
N CYS A 217 -7.56 4.84 -14.02
CA CYS A 217 -7.86 4.21 -12.73
C CYS A 217 -9.02 4.90 -12.02
N HIS A 218 -9.84 4.11 -11.34
CA HIS A 218 -10.69 4.60 -10.26
C HIS A 218 -9.90 4.61 -8.95
N VAL A 219 -10.16 5.60 -8.11
CA VAL A 219 -9.67 5.60 -6.73
C VAL A 219 -10.85 5.56 -5.76
N ARG A 220 -10.73 4.74 -4.72
CA ARG A 220 -11.73 4.58 -3.66
C ARG A 220 -11.08 4.58 -2.29
N ASN A 221 -11.81 5.10 -1.30
CA ASN A 221 -11.35 5.03 0.09
C ASN A 221 -11.47 3.59 0.63
N ILE A 222 -10.59 3.24 1.56
CA ILE A 222 -10.63 2.02 2.36
C ILE A 222 -10.79 2.47 3.81
N GLU A 223 -11.92 2.13 4.42
CA GLU A 223 -12.25 2.53 5.79
C GLU A 223 -12.85 1.34 6.54
N THR A 224 -12.29 1.00 7.68
CA THR A 224 -12.79 -0.09 8.53
C THR A 224 -12.76 0.25 10.02
N GLY A 225 -12.54 1.53 10.37
CA GLY A 225 -12.48 1.97 11.76
C GLY A 225 -11.84 3.34 11.92
N GLU A 226 -11.56 3.71 13.16
CA GLU A 226 -11.05 5.03 13.53
C GLU A 226 -9.53 5.13 13.58
N LEU A 227 -8.83 3.99 13.46
CA LEU A 227 -7.37 3.93 13.69
C LEU A 227 -6.53 4.25 12.45
N TRP A 228 -7.09 4.09 11.27
CA TRP A 228 -6.41 4.34 10.00
C TRP A 228 -7.41 4.61 8.87
N LEU A 229 -6.93 5.32 7.86
CA LEU A 229 -7.60 5.54 6.58
C LEU A 229 -6.69 5.07 5.46
N GLY A 230 -7.27 4.63 4.37
CA GLY A 230 -6.51 4.25 3.19
C GLY A 230 -7.27 4.52 1.91
N ALA A 231 -6.59 4.30 0.79
CA ALA A 231 -7.18 4.35 -0.53
C ALA A 231 -6.57 3.30 -1.46
N LEU A 232 -7.38 2.85 -2.40
CA LEU A 232 -7.01 1.92 -3.45
C LEU A 232 -7.28 2.54 -4.82
N ALA A 233 -6.28 2.54 -5.69
CA ALA A 233 -6.40 2.91 -7.10
C ALA A 233 -6.23 1.68 -7.99
N THR A 234 -7.20 1.44 -8.88
CA THR A 234 -7.23 0.29 -9.79
C THR A 234 -7.74 0.68 -11.16
N PRO A 235 -7.31 0.01 -12.25
CA PRO A 235 -7.91 0.18 -13.57
C PRO A 235 -9.42 -0.06 -13.55
N GLY A 236 -10.15 0.61 -14.44
CA GLY A 236 -11.61 0.56 -14.51
C GLY A 236 -12.20 -0.85 -14.69
N MET A 237 -11.42 -1.80 -15.19
CA MET A 237 -11.84 -3.21 -15.29
C MET A 237 -11.92 -3.94 -13.95
N VAL A 238 -11.23 -3.44 -12.91
CA VAL A 238 -11.26 -4.00 -11.55
C VAL A 238 -12.43 -3.38 -10.80
N ALA A 239 -13.56 -4.08 -10.79
CA ALA A 239 -14.82 -3.56 -10.25
C ALA A 239 -14.89 -3.63 -8.73
N ASP A 240 -14.34 -4.69 -8.13
CA ASP A 240 -14.53 -5.02 -6.72
C ASP A 240 -13.21 -4.99 -5.95
N MET A 241 -13.32 -4.71 -4.66
CA MET A 241 -12.24 -4.83 -3.68
C MET A 241 -12.65 -5.81 -2.60
N VAL A 242 -11.77 -6.77 -2.30
CA VAL A 242 -11.92 -7.67 -1.16
C VAL A 242 -10.89 -7.24 -0.12
N LEU A 243 -11.38 -6.78 1.04
CA LEU A 243 -10.55 -6.34 2.15
C LEU A 243 -10.38 -7.48 3.16
N HIS A 244 -9.13 -7.77 3.50
CA HIS A 244 -8.71 -8.73 4.51
C HIS A 244 -7.97 -8.00 5.62
N THR A 245 -8.22 -8.36 6.88
CA THR A 245 -7.54 -7.76 8.05
C THR A 245 -6.96 -8.84 8.96
N LEU A 246 -5.77 -8.59 9.53
CA LEU A 246 -5.11 -9.45 10.53
C LEU A 246 -4.93 -8.72 11.85
#